data_a895ba7b1eb0d1e2e2211f968940abc2
#
_entry.id   a895ba7b1eb0d1e2e2211f968940abc2
#
_cell.length_a   1.000
_cell.length_b   1.000
_cell.length_c   1.000
_cell.angle_alpha   90.00
_cell.angle_beta   90.00
_cell.angle_gamma   90.00
#
_symmetry.space_group_name_H-M   'P 1'
#
loop_
_entity.id
_entity.type
_entity.pdbx_description
1 polymer ?
#
loop_
_entity_poly.entity_id
_entity_poly.type
_entity_poly.pdbx_seq_one_letter_code
_entity_poly.pdbx_strand_id
1 'polypeptide(L)'
;MGLILMLICAMMTSISIVREKETGTMEVLLVSPVRPLWMIIAKMVPYFVLSCVNLVTILLLSVYVLHVPVAGSLFSLALLSWIFIVVSLLLGLLVSTIARTQVEAMLFSGMVLMMPTVLLSGMIFPIENMPLPLQLISNVIPARWYIVGIKKIMIEGLGISYAQREMGILMLMAVVLLIISLKKFNKRLE
;
A
#
# COMPACT_ATOMS: atom_id res chain seq x y z
N MET A 1 1.24 10.39 -7.50
CA MET A 1 1.78 9.02 -7.56
C MET A 1 1.37 8.17 -6.35
N GLY A 2 1.89 8.41 -5.14
CA GLY A 2 1.69 7.53 -3.99
C GLY A 2 0.24 7.26 -3.62
N LEU A 3 -0.62 8.27 -3.62
CA LEU A 3 -2.03 8.13 -3.28
C LEU A 3 -2.77 7.22 -4.27
N ILE A 4 -2.56 7.44 -5.57
CA ILE A 4 -3.21 6.65 -6.63
C ILE A 4 -2.75 5.19 -6.54
N LEU A 5 -1.45 4.96 -6.38
CA LEU A 5 -0.86 3.63 -6.25
C LEU A 5 -1.42 2.88 -5.03
N MET A 6 -1.47 3.56 -3.87
CA MET A 6 -2.00 2.99 -2.65
C MET A 6 -3.49 2.62 -2.77
N LEU A 7 -4.30 3.52 -3.33
CA LEU A 7 -5.73 3.27 -3.49
C LEU A 7 -5.99 2.10 -4.43
N ILE A 8 -5.39 2.10 -5.62
CA ILE A 8 -5.58 1.04 -6.61
C ILE A 8 -5.15 -0.31 -6.01
N CYS A 9 -3.97 -0.40 -5.42
CA CYS A 9 -3.47 -1.63 -4.81
C CYS A 9 -4.39 -2.14 -3.70
N ALA A 10 -4.80 -1.26 -2.77
CA ALA A 10 -5.63 -1.63 -1.65
C ALA A 10 -7.05 -2.01 -2.09
N MET A 11 -7.66 -1.26 -3.02
CA MET A 11 -8.99 -1.57 -3.54
C MET A 11 -9.01 -2.90 -4.29
N MET A 12 -8.09 -3.11 -5.23
CA MET A 12 -8.02 -4.34 -6.02
C MET A 12 -7.87 -5.56 -5.12
N THR A 13 -6.96 -5.50 -4.14
CA THR A 13 -6.73 -6.61 -3.21
C THR A 13 -7.94 -6.86 -2.32
N SER A 14 -8.54 -5.80 -1.74
CA SER A 14 -9.67 -5.95 -0.84
C SER A 14 -10.91 -6.50 -1.55
N ILE A 15 -11.26 -5.97 -2.72
CA ILE A 15 -12.40 -6.42 -3.52
C ILE A 15 -12.24 -7.88 -3.94
N SER A 16 -11.06 -8.26 -4.40
CA SER A 16 -10.81 -9.64 -4.83
C SER A 16 -11.01 -10.65 -3.72
N ILE A 17 -10.46 -10.37 -2.53
CA ILE A 17 -10.58 -11.29 -1.40
C ILE A 17 -12.02 -11.33 -0.87
N VAL A 18 -12.70 -10.18 -0.84
CA VAL A 18 -14.11 -10.12 -0.40
C VAL A 18 -15.02 -10.80 -1.41
N ARG A 19 -14.76 -10.70 -2.71
CA ARG A 19 -15.51 -11.43 -3.75
C ARG A 19 -15.47 -12.93 -3.52
N GLU A 20 -14.31 -13.50 -3.16
CA GLU A 20 -14.20 -14.93 -2.86
C GLU A 20 -14.98 -15.32 -1.59
N LYS A 21 -15.10 -14.40 -0.63
CA LYS A 21 -15.95 -14.61 0.55
C LYS A 21 -17.44 -14.62 0.17
N GLU A 22 -17.88 -13.66 -0.66
CA GLU A 22 -19.27 -13.59 -1.12
C GLU A 22 -19.69 -14.80 -1.95
N THR A 23 -18.77 -15.34 -2.77
CA THR A 23 -19.05 -16.51 -3.63
C THR A 23 -18.91 -17.85 -2.89
N GLY A 24 -18.51 -17.84 -1.61
CA GLY A 24 -18.32 -19.07 -0.82
C GLY A 24 -17.08 -19.89 -1.18
N THR A 25 -16.31 -19.48 -2.19
CA THR A 25 -15.10 -20.19 -2.61
C THR A 25 -13.99 -20.13 -1.57
N MET A 26 -14.07 -19.21 -0.62
CA MET A 26 -13.15 -19.10 0.50
C MET A 26 -13.22 -20.35 1.42
N GLU A 27 -14.39 -20.94 1.60
CA GLU A 27 -14.57 -22.16 2.45
C GLU A 27 -13.85 -23.37 1.84
N VAL A 28 -13.89 -23.50 0.53
CA VAL A 28 -13.17 -24.57 -0.19
C VAL A 28 -11.65 -24.43 -0.02
N LEU A 29 -11.14 -23.20 -0.02
CA LEU A 29 -9.72 -22.92 0.21
C LEU A 29 -9.30 -23.21 1.67
N LEU A 30 -10.20 -23.02 2.63
CA LEU A 30 -9.95 -23.25 4.06
C LEU A 30 -9.86 -24.75 4.42
N VAL A 31 -10.55 -25.61 3.67
CA VAL A 31 -10.47 -27.08 3.84
C VAL A 31 -9.17 -27.65 3.25
N SER A 32 -8.46 -26.89 2.42
CA SER A 32 -7.19 -27.29 1.84
C SER A 32 -6.06 -27.26 2.89
N PRO A 33 -5.14 -28.25 2.92
CA PRO A 33 -4.02 -28.33 3.87
C PRO A 33 -2.90 -27.30 3.60
N VAL A 34 -3.21 -26.19 2.93
CA VAL A 34 -2.27 -25.12 2.56
C VAL A 34 -2.12 -24.15 3.73
N ARG A 35 -0.87 -23.80 4.06
CA ARG A 35 -0.58 -22.80 5.10
C ARG A 35 -1.15 -21.42 4.70
N PRO A 36 -1.82 -20.69 5.62
CA PRO A 36 -2.45 -19.40 5.35
C PRO A 36 -1.51 -18.36 4.68
N LEU A 37 -0.23 -18.41 5.03
CA LEU A 37 0.79 -17.52 4.47
C LEU A 37 0.94 -17.68 2.94
N TRP A 38 1.00 -18.93 2.46
CA TRP A 38 1.11 -19.21 1.03
C TRP A 38 -0.12 -18.77 0.25
N MET A 39 -1.30 -18.91 0.86
CA MET A 39 -2.57 -18.46 0.29
C MET A 39 -2.58 -16.93 0.12
N ILE A 40 -2.11 -16.19 1.13
CA ILE A 40 -2.00 -14.72 1.06
C ILE A 40 -1.01 -14.32 -0.04
N ILE A 41 0.18 -14.93 -0.08
CA ILE A 41 1.19 -14.62 -1.11
C ILE A 41 0.66 -14.91 -2.50
N ALA A 42 0.06 -16.08 -2.73
CA ALA A 42 -0.49 -16.46 -4.03
C ALA A 42 -1.53 -15.47 -4.53
N LYS A 43 -2.34 -14.90 -3.63
CA LYS A 43 -3.32 -13.87 -3.98
C LYS A 43 -2.69 -12.50 -4.23
N MET A 44 -1.62 -12.17 -3.53
CA MET A 44 -0.95 -10.89 -3.68
C MET A 44 -0.14 -10.78 -4.98
N VAL A 45 0.42 -11.91 -5.47
CA VAL A 45 1.29 -11.92 -6.66
C VAL A 45 0.65 -11.29 -7.91
N PRO A 46 -0.56 -11.68 -8.35
CA PRO A 46 -1.16 -11.09 -9.55
C PRO A 46 -1.42 -9.58 -9.39
N TYR A 47 -1.83 -9.14 -8.20
CA TYR A 47 -2.05 -7.72 -7.93
C TYR A 47 -0.74 -6.94 -7.81
N PHE A 48 0.33 -7.58 -7.33
CA PHE A 48 1.66 -6.99 -7.35
C PHE A 48 2.14 -6.72 -8.78
N VAL A 49 1.98 -7.69 -9.68
CA VAL A 49 2.36 -7.53 -11.10
C VAL A 49 1.53 -6.40 -11.75
N LEU A 50 0.22 -6.39 -11.52
CA LEU A 50 -0.66 -5.32 -12.03
C LEU A 50 -0.25 -3.95 -11.48
N SER A 51 0.11 -3.88 -10.21
CA SER A 51 0.58 -2.65 -9.57
C SER A 51 1.92 -2.16 -10.11
N CYS A 52 2.80 -3.08 -10.51
CA CYS A 52 4.03 -2.72 -11.20
C CYS A 52 3.75 -2.10 -12.58
N VAL A 53 2.78 -2.62 -13.33
CA VAL A 53 2.35 -2.01 -14.60
C VAL A 53 1.78 -0.61 -14.36
N ASN A 54 0.92 -0.44 -13.35
CA ASN A 54 0.40 0.87 -12.96
C ASN A 54 1.52 1.84 -12.54
N LEU A 55 2.53 1.37 -11.80
CA LEU A 55 3.69 2.18 -11.44
C LEU A 55 4.41 2.71 -12.67
N VAL A 56 4.70 1.83 -13.63
CA VAL A 56 5.37 2.22 -14.88
C VAL A 56 4.52 3.25 -15.64
N THR A 57 3.22 3.02 -15.75
CA THR A 57 2.30 3.97 -16.42
C THR A 57 2.31 5.33 -15.74
N ILE A 58 2.24 5.37 -14.40
CA ILE A 58 2.25 6.63 -13.63
C ILE A 58 3.60 7.34 -13.77
N LEU A 59 4.72 6.59 -13.80
CA LEU A 59 6.05 7.16 -14.03
C LEU A 59 6.19 7.76 -15.42
N LEU A 60 5.73 7.06 -16.45
CA LEU A 60 5.75 7.56 -17.82
C LEU A 60 4.91 8.85 -17.94
N LEU A 61 3.69 8.87 -17.40
CA LEU A 61 2.86 10.07 -17.38
C LEU A 61 3.53 11.21 -16.62
N SER A 62 4.19 10.93 -15.49
CA SER A 62 4.89 11.95 -14.70
C SER A 62 6.05 12.59 -15.47
N VAL A 63 6.81 11.80 -16.21
CA VAL A 63 7.98 12.29 -16.95
C VAL A 63 7.55 12.97 -18.25
N TYR A 64 6.70 12.31 -19.06
CA TYR A 64 6.37 12.80 -20.41
C TYR A 64 5.27 13.85 -20.44
N VAL A 65 4.27 13.77 -19.55
CA VAL A 65 3.13 14.70 -19.54
C VAL A 65 3.34 15.82 -18.52
N LEU A 66 3.79 15.50 -17.32
CA LEU A 66 3.98 16.49 -16.26
C LEU A 66 5.40 17.09 -16.23
N HIS A 67 6.30 16.60 -17.10
CA HIS A 67 7.69 17.06 -17.20
C HIS A 67 8.42 17.09 -15.85
N VAL A 68 8.10 16.16 -14.94
CA VAL A 68 8.79 16.04 -13.66
C VAL A 68 10.14 15.39 -13.89
N PRO A 69 11.26 16.06 -13.59
CA PRO A 69 12.59 15.48 -13.79
C PRO A 69 12.82 14.31 -12.84
N VAL A 70 13.40 13.24 -13.36
CA VAL A 70 13.93 12.13 -12.54
C VAL A 70 15.42 12.38 -12.36
N ALA A 71 15.78 13.16 -11.35
CA ALA A 71 17.18 13.52 -11.09
C ALA A 71 17.97 12.37 -10.44
N GLY A 72 17.30 11.43 -9.78
CA GLY A 72 17.93 10.33 -9.06
C GLY A 72 17.92 9.00 -9.80
N SER A 73 18.38 7.95 -9.12
CA SER A 73 18.46 6.60 -9.67
C SER A 73 17.08 5.97 -9.83
N LEU A 74 16.72 5.52 -11.04
CA LEU A 74 15.51 4.75 -11.32
C LEU A 74 15.43 3.47 -10.51
N PHE A 75 16.57 2.84 -10.21
CA PHE A 75 16.61 1.64 -9.37
C PHE A 75 16.16 1.92 -7.93
N SER A 76 16.62 3.03 -7.34
CA SER A 76 16.21 3.45 -5.99
C SER A 76 14.72 3.75 -5.93
N LEU A 77 14.20 4.38 -6.97
CA LEU A 77 12.78 4.71 -7.11
C LEU A 77 11.93 3.45 -7.26
N ALA A 78 12.37 2.49 -8.09
CA ALA A 78 11.68 1.21 -8.26
C ALA A 78 11.63 0.42 -6.95
N LEU A 79 12.77 0.33 -6.23
CA LEU A 79 12.85 -0.39 -4.97
C LEU A 79 11.92 0.20 -3.90
N LEU A 80 11.95 1.52 -3.72
CA LEU A 80 11.03 2.22 -2.80
C LEU A 80 9.57 1.97 -3.16
N SER A 81 9.24 2.03 -4.45
CA SER A 81 7.88 1.81 -4.94
C SER A 81 7.43 0.36 -4.76
N TRP A 82 8.29 -0.61 -4.93
CA TRP A 82 7.96 -2.02 -4.70
C TRP A 82 7.63 -2.29 -3.24
N ILE A 83 8.43 -1.76 -2.31
CA ILE A 83 8.14 -1.87 -0.87
C ILE A 83 6.77 -1.23 -0.58
N PHE A 84 6.50 -0.05 -1.14
CA PHE A 84 5.24 0.66 -0.94
C PHE A 84 4.04 -0.09 -1.54
N ILE A 85 4.19 -0.74 -2.70
CA ILE A 85 3.16 -1.60 -3.29
C ILE A 85 2.83 -2.75 -2.34
N VAL A 86 3.83 -3.44 -1.79
CA VAL A 86 3.61 -4.53 -0.82
C VAL A 86 2.84 -4.03 0.40
N VAL A 87 3.21 -2.88 0.97
CA VAL A 87 2.47 -2.27 2.09
C VAL A 87 1.02 -1.99 1.71
N SER A 88 0.78 -1.43 0.53
CA SER A 88 -0.55 -1.08 0.04
C SER A 88 -1.44 -2.32 -0.19
N LEU A 89 -0.87 -3.41 -0.73
CA LEU A 89 -1.56 -4.69 -0.88
C LEU A 89 -1.93 -5.29 0.48
N LEU A 90 -1.03 -5.22 1.47
CA LEU A 90 -1.29 -5.68 2.84
C LEU A 90 -2.37 -4.84 3.54
N LEU A 91 -2.44 -3.53 3.29
CA LEU A 91 -3.56 -2.70 3.75
C LEU A 91 -4.88 -3.15 3.12
N GLY A 92 -4.91 -3.44 1.82
CA GLY A 92 -6.08 -4.00 1.15
C GLY A 92 -6.52 -5.34 1.77
N LEU A 93 -5.55 -6.19 2.10
CA LEU A 93 -5.81 -7.45 2.82
C LEU A 93 -6.44 -7.19 4.19
N LEU A 94 -5.97 -6.20 4.95
CA LEU A 94 -6.59 -5.81 6.23
C LEU A 94 -8.01 -5.30 6.05
N VAL A 95 -8.27 -4.44 5.06
CA VAL A 95 -9.62 -3.97 4.75
C VAL A 95 -10.53 -5.15 4.44
N SER A 96 -10.06 -6.14 3.67
CA SER A 96 -10.82 -7.34 3.35
C SER A 96 -11.20 -8.17 4.59
N THR A 97 -10.46 -8.06 5.70
CA THR A 97 -10.83 -8.75 6.95
C THR A 97 -12.02 -8.13 7.66
N ILE A 98 -12.29 -6.85 7.42
CA ILE A 98 -13.37 -6.09 8.04
C ILE A 98 -14.61 -6.12 7.14
N ALA A 99 -14.44 -5.93 5.85
CA ALA A 99 -15.52 -5.90 4.87
C ALA A 99 -16.14 -7.28 4.66
N ARG A 100 -17.47 -7.28 4.51
CA ARG A 100 -18.29 -8.46 4.23
C ARG A 100 -18.71 -8.52 2.78
N THR A 101 -18.92 -7.37 2.14
CA THR A 101 -19.35 -7.24 0.75
C THR A 101 -18.33 -6.45 -0.07
N GLN A 102 -18.33 -6.66 -1.39
CA GLN A 102 -17.45 -5.91 -2.29
C GLN A 102 -17.70 -4.40 -2.20
N VAL A 103 -18.96 -3.99 -2.04
CA VAL A 103 -19.34 -2.58 -1.87
C VAL A 103 -18.73 -2.01 -0.59
N GLU A 104 -18.80 -2.73 0.52
CA GLU A 104 -18.15 -2.33 1.77
C GLU A 104 -16.63 -2.23 1.60
N ALA A 105 -16.02 -3.18 0.91
CA ALA A 105 -14.57 -3.15 0.63
C ALA A 105 -14.16 -1.92 -0.17
N MET A 106 -14.95 -1.55 -1.18
CA MET A 106 -14.74 -0.30 -1.95
C MET A 106 -14.87 0.94 -1.06
N LEU A 107 -15.93 1.04 -0.27
CA LEU A 107 -16.18 2.18 0.60
C LEU A 107 -15.09 2.32 1.68
N PHE A 108 -14.72 1.21 2.33
CA PHE A 108 -13.65 1.23 3.32
C PHE A 108 -12.30 1.59 2.70
N SER A 109 -11.95 1.02 1.56
CA SER A 109 -10.70 1.37 0.86
C SER A 109 -10.70 2.82 0.42
N GLY A 110 -11.80 3.32 -0.15
CA GLY A 110 -11.92 4.71 -0.58
C GLY A 110 -11.90 5.68 0.60
N MET A 111 -12.83 5.55 1.56
CA MET A 111 -12.97 6.52 2.65
C MET A 111 -11.88 6.40 3.71
N VAL A 112 -11.63 5.18 4.22
CA VAL A 112 -10.72 4.97 5.35
C VAL A 112 -9.25 5.11 4.95
N LEU A 113 -8.89 4.79 3.72
CA LEU A 113 -7.51 4.97 3.26
C LEU A 113 -7.30 6.32 2.58
N MET A 114 -8.25 6.81 1.77
CA MET A 114 -8.06 8.04 1.02
C MET A 114 -8.08 9.28 1.94
N MET A 115 -9.08 9.39 2.81
CA MET A 115 -9.29 10.60 3.60
C MET A 115 -8.10 10.92 4.54
N PRO A 116 -7.63 9.97 5.39
CA PRO A 116 -6.44 10.20 6.19
C PRO A 116 -5.18 10.40 5.35
N THR A 117 -5.06 9.68 4.25
CA THR A 117 -3.88 9.80 3.38
C THR A 117 -3.79 11.17 2.74
N VAL A 118 -4.88 11.72 2.22
CA VAL A 118 -4.91 13.06 1.61
C VAL A 118 -4.58 14.14 2.63
N LEU A 119 -5.17 14.04 3.83
CA LEU A 119 -5.00 15.07 4.87
C LEU A 119 -3.67 14.98 5.60
N LEU A 120 -3.22 13.77 5.94
CA LEU A 120 -2.11 13.56 6.87
C LEU A 120 -0.79 13.08 6.21
N SER A 121 -0.77 12.90 4.89
CA SER A 121 0.46 12.52 4.19
C SER A 121 1.46 13.66 3.95
N GLY A 122 1.08 14.90 4.27
CA GLY A 122 1.88 16.07 3.97
C GLY A 122 1.78 16.55 2.51
N MET A 123 0.76 16.04 1.76
CA MET A 123 0.56 16.42 0.35
C MET A 123 -0.12 17.78 0.20
N ILE A 124 -1.14 18.05 1.01
CA ILE A 124 -1.89 19.30 0.98
C ILE A 124 -1.40 20.25 2.08
N PHE A 125 -1.30 19.75 3.30
CA PHE A 125 -0.85 20.52 4.44
C PHE A 125 0.55 20.06 4.88
N PRO A 126 1.54 20.98 5.00
CA PRO A 126 2.83 20.65 5.59
C PRO A 126 2.65 20.08 6.99
N ILE A 127 3.27 18.94 7.29
CA ILE A 127 3.10 18.23 8.55
C ILE A 127 3.59 19.07 9.74
N GLU A 128 4.57 19.92 9.49
CA GLU A 128 5.17 20.83 10.49
C GLU A 128 4.14 21.81 11.08
N ASN A 129 3.12 22.15 10.30
CA ASN A 129 2.06 23.08 10.70
C ASN A 129 0.88 22.39 11.40
N MET A 130 0.91 21.06 11.56
CA MET A 130 -0.15 20.30 12.20
C MET A 130 0.04 20.26 13.71
N PRO A 131 -1.06 20.16 14.51
CA PRO A 131 -0.99 19.88 15.93
C PRO A 131 -0.26 18.55 16.22
N LEU A 132 0.47 18.46 17.33
CA LEU A 132 1.24 17.27 17.71
C LEU A 132 0.48 15.93 17.60
N PRO A 133 -0.79 15.81 18.01
CA PRO A 133 -1.53 14.55 17.87
C PRO A 133 -1.67 14.10 16.41
N LEU A 134 -1.89 15.04 15.48
CA LEU A 134 -2.02 14.73 14.05
C LEU A 134 -0.68 14.33 13.44
N GLN A 135 0.41 14.95 13.89
CA GLN A 135 1.76 14.56 13.46
C GLN A 135 2.08 13.11 13.86
N LEU A 136 1.67 12.67 15.07
CA LEU A 136 1.86 11.30 15.53
C LEU A 136 1.05 10.30 14.70
N ILE A 137 -0.23 10.60 14.42
CA ILE A 137 -1.09 9.76 13.57
C ILE A 137 -0.54 9.69 12.15
N SER A 138 -0.04 10.79 11.62
CA SER A 138 0.59 10.88 10.30
C SER A 138 1.76 9.90 10.13
N ASN A 139 2.50 9.58 11.21
CA ASN A 139 3.59 8.60 11.17
C ASN A 139 3.12 7.16 10.85
N VAL A 140 1.88 6.84 11.13
CA VAL A 140 1.30 5.51 10.86
C VAL A 140 0.87 5.36 9.40
N ILE A 141 0.80 6.46 8.65
CA ILE A 141 0.35 6.46 7.26
C ILE A 141 1.53 6.16 6.32
N PRO A 142 1.53 5.02 5.61
CA PRO A 142 2.66 4.64 4.76
C PRO A 142 2.88 5.59 3.59
N ALA A 143 1.81 6.20 3.07
CA ALA A 143 1.92 7.17 1.97
C ALA A 143 2.79 8.38 2.31
N ARG A 144 2.82 8.81 3.58
CA ARG A 144 3.73 9.88 4.04
C ARG A 144 5.19 9.55 3.75
N TRP A 145 5.63 8.38 4.18
CA TRP A 145 7.01 7.94 4.02
C TRP A 145 7.40 7.73 2.56
N TYR A 146 6.44 7.22 1.77
CA TYR A 146 6.63 7.11 0.33
C TYR A 146 6.77 8.46 -0.36
N ILE A 147 5.92 9.45 -0.02
CA ILE A 147 5.98 10.80 -0.61
C ILE A 147 7.29 11.49 -0.26
N VAL A 148 7.76 11.37 0.99
CA VAL A 148 9.06 11.92 1.41
C VAL A 148 10.20 11.24 0.66
N GLY A 149 10.19 9.91 0.57
CA GLY A 149 11.22 9.15 -0.13
C GLY A 149 11.26 9.45 -1.64
N ILE A 150 10.09 9.55 -2.29
CA ILE A 150 10.04 9.85 -3.73
C ILE A 150 10.51 11.28 -4.04
N LYS A 151 10.20 12.25 -3.17
CA LYS A 151 10.71 13.63 -3.31
C LYS A 151 12.23 13.66 -3.25
N LYS A 152 12.83 12.99 -2.28
CA LYS A 152 14.30 12.90 -2.14
C LYS A 152 14.96 12.28 -3.38
N ILE A 153 14.37 11.22 -3.93
CA ILE A 153 14.94 10.52 -5.09
C ILE A 153 14.67 11.30 -6.40
N MET A 154 13.42 11.67 -6.68
CA MET A 154 13.04 12.27 -7.96
C MET A 154 13.44 13.74 -8.10
N ILE A 155 13.25 14.53 -7.03
CA ILE A 155 13.43 15.99 -7.11
C ILE A 155 14.82 16.40 -6.64
N GLU A 156 15.27 15.87 -5.50
CA GLU A 156 16.56 16.22 -4.91
C GLU A 156 17.74 15.42 -5.51
N GLY A 157 17.44 14.38 -6.32
CA GLY A 157 18.47 13.55 -6.97
C GLY A 157 19.33 12.75 -6.01
N LEU A 158 18.90 12.58 -4.76
CA LEU A 158 19.66 11.89 -3.74
C LEU A 158 19.68 10.38 -3.98
N GLY A 159 20.83 9.76 -3.70
CA GLY A 159 21.01 8.31 -3.81
C GLY A 159 20.20 7.52 -2.78
N ILE A 160 20.19 6.21 -2.93
CA ILE A 160 19.48 5.25 -2.07
C ILE A 160 19.81 5.41 -0.58
N SER A 161 21.04 5.82 -0.26
CA SER A 161 21.52 6.02 1.11
C SER A 161 20.70 7.05 1.90
N TYR A 162 20.17 8.04 1.23
CA TYR A 162 19.38 9.10 1.88
C TYR A 162 17.90 8.73 2.06
N ALA A 163 17.41 7.71 1.34
CA ALA A 163 16.06 7.18 1.45
C ALA A 163 15.99 5.90 2.31
N GLN A 164 17.09 5.45 2.91
CA GLN A 164 17.14 4.23 3.72
C GLN A 164 16.18 4.26 4.91
N ARG A 165 16.04 5.42 5.55
CA ARG A 165 15.12 5.61 6.68
C ARG A 165 13.68 5.36 6.28
N GLU A 166 13.23 5.96 5.18
CA GLU A 166 11.88 5.83 4.66
C GLU A 166 11.61 4.39 4.21
N MET A 167 12.57 3.77 3.53
CA MET A 167 12.48 2.36 3.12
C MET A 167 12.42 1.43 4.33
N GLY A 168 13.24 1.66 5.36
CA GLY A 168 13.24 0.88 6.59
C GLY A 168 11.91 0.95 7.32
N ILE A 169 11.31 2.15 7.41
CA ILE A 169 10.00 2.35 8.05
C ILE A 169 8.91 1.64 7.24
N LEU A 170 8.90 1.76 5.91
CA LEU A 170 7.93 1.07 5.06
C LEU A 170 8.07 -0.45 5.17
N MET A 171 9.30 -0.97 5.24
CA MET A 171 9.54 -2.41 5.42
C MET A 171 9.06 -2.89 6.79
N LEU A 172 9.31 -2.13 7.85
CA LEU A 172 8.79 -2.43 9.19
C LEU A 172 7.25 -2.42 9.18
N MET A 173 6.62 -1.44 8.53
CA MET A 173 5.17 -1.40 8.36
C MET A 173 4.65 -2.63 7.60
N ALA A 174 5.34 -3.06 6.53
CA ALA A 174 4.97 -4.27 5.79
C ALA A 174 4.97 -5.51 6.70
N VAL A 175 6.02 -5.68 7.51
CA VAL A 175 6.13 -6.82 8.44
C VAL A 175 5.01 -6.78 9.49
N VAL A 176 4.76 -5.62 10.10
CA VAL A 176 3.69 -5.45 11.10
C VAL A 176 2.31 -5.75 10.50
N LEU A 177 2.02 -5.21 9.32
CA LEU A 177 0.76 -5.45 8.61
C LEU A 177 0.57 -6.92 8.24
N LEU A 178 1.65 -7.59 7.82
CA LEU A 178 1.62 -9.02 7.50
C LEU A 178 1.32 -9.86 8.75
N ILE A 179 1.96 -9.56 9.88
CA ILE A 179 1.70 -10.27 11.14
C ILE A 179 0.24 -10.06 11.60
N ILE A 180 -0.28 -8.84 11.52
CA ILE A 180 -1.66 -8.53 11.89
C ILE A 180 -2.64 -9.27 10.98
N SER A 181 -2.38 -9.28 9.67
CA SER A 181 -3.21 -9.97 8.68
C SER A 181 -3.23 -11.47 8.92
N LEU A 182 -2.08 -12.09 9.20
CA LEU A 182 -1.99 -13.51 9.52
C LEU A 182 -2.76 -13.86 10.80
N LYS A 183 -2.60 -13.07 11.87
CA LYS A 183 -3.33 -13.32 13.12
C LYS A 183 -4.84 -13.20 12.97
N LYS A 184 -5.32 -12.23 12.17
CA LYS A 184 -6.75 -12.08 11.90
C LYS A 184 -7.30 -13.19 11.00
N PHE A 185 -6.48 -13.69 10.10
CA PHE A 185 -6.84 -14.80 9.21
C PHE A 185 -6.99 -16.10 10.00
N ASN A 186 -6.04 -16.40 10.91
CA ASN A 186 -6.11 -17.59 11.76
C ASN A 186 -7.31 -17.60 12.73
N LYS A 187 -7.65 -16.45 13.33
CA LYS A 187 -8.82 -16.36 14.23
C LYS A 187 -10.18 -16.60 13.55
N ARG A 188 -10.24 -16.64 12.23
CA ARG A 188 -11.47 -16.99 11.50
C ARG A 188 -11.55 -18.46 11.12
N LEU A 189 -10.47 -19.21 11.37
CA LEU A 189 -10.37 -20.65 11.15
C LEU A 189 -10.78 -21.47 12.39
N GLU A 190 -10.85 -20.83 13.55
CA GLU A 190 -11.42 -21.36 14.80
C GLU A 190 -12.89 -20.90 14.96
#